data_dc8933fdfd7a4c3bd79585332bdf1b31
#
_entry.id   dc8933fdfd7a4c3bd79585332bdf1b31
#
_cell.length_a   1.000
_cell.length_b   1.000
_cell.length_c   1.000
_cell.angle_alpha   90.00
_cell.angle_beta   90.00
_cell.angle_gamma   90.00
#
_symmetry.space_group_name_H-M   'P 1'
#
loop_
_entity.id
_entity.type
_entity.pdbx_description
1 polymer ?
#
loop_
_entity_poly.entity_id
_entity_poly.type
_entity_poly.pdbx_seq_one_letter_code
_entity_poly.pdbx_strand_id
1 'polypeptide(L)'
;MFQPGLDGVTFTSHGHKLLGGFYRAAGDSPRPTVILLHGVPGVEKNLDLAYALRDAGWNCLTFHYRGSWGSGGGYSLHNLVDDVRAATEWVTTQPCVDGDRLVLVGSSIGGYTTLAAGAGDSRFTALVSLCPLINPATAPLSAKNADDFASMLNGITAVELQRQWTTLPPVTGMAAQLAGKRIFLVTGDQDELFSPEHYQPLLAALPNIAWHRFPEADHSFTTCRKQLVTAVVDWLTRL
;
A
#
# COMPACT_ATOMS: atom_id res chain seq x y z
N MET A 1 9.49 -19.20 -20.89
CA MET A 1 8.22 -18.44 -20.88
C MET A 1 7.53 -18.62 -19.53
N PHE A 2 7.25 -17.50 -18.82
CA PHE A 2 6.45 -17.52 -17.59
C PHE A 2 4.98 -17.53 -17.98
N GLN A 3 4.21 -18.45 -17.40
CA GLN A 3 2.76 -18.52 -17.60
C GLN A 3 2.05 -17.56 -16.63
N PRO A 4 0.96 -16.93 -17.05
CA PRO A 4 0.15 -16.12 -16.14
C PRO A 4 -0.46 -17.03 -15.07
N GLY A 5 -0.58 -16.53 -13.85
CA GLY A 5 -1.10 -17.33 -12.74
C GLY A 5 -1.42 -16.52 -11.52
N LEU A 6 -2.02 -17.22 -10.55
CA LEU A 6 -2.21 -16.76 -9.19
C LEU A 6 -1.74 -17.89 -8.26
N ASP A 7 -0.68 -17.64 -7.55
CA ASP A 7 -0.09 -18.60 -6.61
C ASP A 7 -0.35 -18.13 -5.18
N GLY A 8 -0.89 -19.00 -4.32
CA GLY A 8 -0.91 -18.77 -2.88
C GLY A 8 0.52 -18.86 -2.33
N VAL A 9 0.96 -17.84 -1.62
CA VAL A 9 2.35 -17.74 -1.15
C VAL A 9 2.44 -17.49 0.34
N THR A 10 3.57 -17.91 0.92
CA THR A 10 3.90 -17.60 2.31
C THR A 10 5.36 -17.18 2.42
N PHE A 11 5.64 -16.24 3.29
CA PHE A 11 6.98 -15.83 3.66
C PHE A 11 7.03 -15.43 5.14
N THR A 12 8.20 -15.18 5.67
CA THR A 12 8.37 -14.94 7.11
C THR A 12 8.79 -13.50 7.37
N SER A 13 8.12 -12.84 8.32
CA SER A 13 8.54 -11.57 8.90
C SER A 13 8.70 -11.74 10.41
N HIS A 14 9.89 -11.45 10.95
CA HIS A 14 10.23 -11.58 12.38
C HIS A 14 9.73 -12.90 13.03
N GLY A 15 9.94 -14.03 12.33
CA GLY A 15 9.55 -15.35 12.81
C GLY A 15 8.06 -15.70 12.64
N HIS A 16 7.24 -14.81 12.11
CA HIS A 16 5.82 -15.04 11.86
C HIS A 16 5.55 -15.26 10.38
N LYS A 17 4.72 -16.27 10.05
CA LYS A 17 4.31 -16.57 8.70
C LYS A 17 3.29 -15.53 8.23
N LEU A 18 3.56 -14.90 7.09
CA LEU A 18 2.62 -14.04 6.37
C LEU A 18 2.03 -14.80 5.18
N LEU A 19 0.76 -14.54 4.91
CA LEU A 19 0.01 -15.13 3.81
C LEU A 19 -0.18 -14.11 2.70
N GLY A 20 -0.11 -14.57 1.44
CA GLY A 20 -0.28 -13.69 0.30
C GLY A 20 -0.73 -14.40 -0.96
N GLY A 21 -0.98 -13.63 -2.00
CA GLY A 21 -1.23 -14.07 -3.36
C GLY A 21 -0.25 -13.41 -4.32
N PHE A 22 0.42 -14.19 -5.14
CA PHE A 22 1.33 -13.70 -6.16
C PHE A 22 0.70 -13.87 -7.54
N TYR A 23 0.28 -12.75 -8.12
CA TYR A 23 -0.28 -12.63 -9.46
C TYR A 23 0.86 -12.52 -10.45
N ARG A 24 1.15 -13.59 -11.15
CA ARG A 24 2.26 -13.66 -12.10
C ARG A 24 1.79 -13.27 -13.50
N ALA A 25 2.46 -12.29 -14.10
CA ALA A 25 2.26 -11.90 -15.49
C ALA A 25 2.89 -12.92 -16.46
N ALA A 26 2.34 -13.01 -17.65
CA ALA A 26 2.93 -13.78 -18.75
C ALA A 26 4.18 -13.09 -19.30
N GLY A 27 5.15 -13.89 -19.79
CA GLY A 27 6.27 -13.35 -20.53
C GLY A 27 7.49 -14.26 -20.61
N ASP A 28 8.45 -13.86 -21.44
CA ASP A 28 9.71 -14.58 -21.66
C ASP A 28 10.88 -14.05 -20.83
N SER A 29 10.69 -12.90 -20.18
CA SER A 29 11.69 -12.25 -19.33
C SER A 29 11.08 -11.88 -17.97
N PRO A 30 11.90 -11.60 -16.94
CA PRO A 30 11.42 -11.04 -15.67
C PRO A 30 10.59 -9.78 -15.88
N ARG A 31 9.54 -9.60 -15.07
CA ARG A 31 8.57 -8.53 -15.20
C ARG A 31 8.66 -7.53 -14.06
N PRO A 32 8.33 -6.25 -14.30
CA PRO A 32 8.18 -5.28 -13.22
C PRO A 32 7.14 -5.79 -12.22
N THR A 33 7.31 -5.45 -10.97
CA THR A 33 6.50 -6.03 -9.91
C THR A 33 5.98 -4.98 -8.93
N VAL A 34 4.68 -5.04 -8.67
CA VAL A 34 4.00 -4.25 -7.65
C VAL A 34 3.89 -5.09 -6.37
N ILE A 35 4.18 -4.49 -5.22
CA ILE A 35 3.75 -5.00 -3.91
C ILE A 35 2.56 -4.14 -3.48
N LEU A 36 1.39 -4.76 -3.34
CA LEU A 36 0.12 -4.10 -3.05
C LEU A 36 -0.21 -4.20 -1.56
N LEU A 37 -0.36 -3.04 -0.92
CA LEU A 37 -0.48 -2.88 0.53
C LEU A 37 -1.91 -2.47 0.89
N HIS A 38 -2.62 -3.34 1.63
CA HIS A 38 -3.98 -3.05 2.07
C HIS A 38 -4.02 -2.02 3.23
N GLY A 39 -5.17 -1.37 3.40
CA GLY A 39 -5.47 -0.51 4.53
C GLY A 39 -5.72 -1.28 5.83
N VAL A 40 -6.16 -0.60 6.87
CA VAL A 40 -6.64 -1.21 8.11
C VAL A 40 -8.18 -1.22 8.13
N PRO A 41 -8.81 -2.32 8.47
CA PRO A 41 -8.30 -3.63 8.86
C PRO A 41 -7.96 -4.56 7.68
N GLY A 42 -8.05 -4.11 6.43
CA GLY A 42 -7.74 -4.88 5.24
C GLY A 42 -8.95 -5.58 4.62
N VAL A 43 -10.14 -5.01 4.75
CA VAL A 43 -11.33 -5.49 4.06
C VAL A 43 -11.20 -5.24 2.57
N GLU A 44 -10.94 -3.99 2.17
CA GLU A 44 -10.58 -3.66 0.79
C GLU A 44 -9.08 -3.95 0.56
N LYS A 45 -8.80 -4.78 -0.42
CA LYS A 45 -7.45 -5.28 -0.72
C LYS A 45 -6.99 -4.91 -2.13
N ASN A 46 -7.82 -4.18 -2.88
CA ASN A 46 -7.56 -3.77 -4.26
C ASN A 46 -7.20 -4.95 -5.20
N LEU A 47 -7.89 -6.10 -5.05
CA LEU A 47 -7.59 -7.29 -5.85
C LEU A 47 -7.94 -7.11 -7.33
N ASP A 48 -8.91 -6.27 -7.67
CA ASP A 48 -9.22 -5.85 -9.03
C ASP A 48 -7.99 -5.18 -9.71
N LEU A 49 -7.26 -4.35 -8.96
CA LEU A 49 -6.01 -3.77 -9.42
C LEU A 49 -4.92 -4.84 -9.60
N ALA A 50 -4.83 -5.83 -8.71
CA ALA A 50 -3.87 -6.92 -8.84
C ALA A 50 -4.08 -7.72 -10.14
N TYR A 51 -5.33 -8.04 -10.49
CA TYR A 51 -5.66 -8.69 -11.75
C TYR A 51 -5.34 -7.81 -12.97
N ALA A 52 -5.72 -6.54 -12.92
CA ALA A 52 -5.46 -5.60 -14.02
C ALA A 52 -3.96 -5.39 -14.26
N LEU A 53 -3.16 -5.30 -13.21
CA LEU A 53 -1.70 -5.22 -13.29
C LEU A 53 -1.10 -6.46 -13.94
N ARG A 54 -1.52 -7.66 -13.50
CA ARG A 54 -1.08 -8.91 -14.13
C ARG A 54 -1.37 -8.92 -15.63
N ASP A 55 -2.57 -8.52 -16.02
CA ASP A 55 -3.01 -8.50 -17.43
C ASP A 55 -2.29 -7.41 -18.24
N ALA A 56 -1.82 -6.34 -17.58
CA ALA A 56 -0.96 -5.31 -18.15
C ALA A 56 0.55 -5.67 -18.17
N GLY A 57 0.90 -6.89 -17.77
CA GLY A 57 2.28 -7.39 -17.83
C GLY A 57 3.14 -7.10 -16.60
N TRP A 58 2.52 -6.74 -15.48
CA TRP A 58 3.16 -6.55 -14.18
C TRP A 58 2.88 -7.75 -13.27
N ASN A 59 3.89 -8.25 -12.56
CA ASN A 59 3.58 -9.11 -11.42
C ASN A 59 2.98 -8.26 -10.29
N CYS A 60 2.15 -8.89 -9.45
CA CYS A 60 1.63 -8.22 -8.27
C CYS A 60 1.65 -9.19 -7.07
N LEU A 61 2.29 -8.79 -5.99
CA LEU A 61 2.20 -9.46 -4.70
C LEU A 61 1.17 -8.74 -3.83
N THR A 62 0.14 -9.44 -3.39
CA THR A 62 -0.72 -9.03 -2.27
C THR A 62 -0.37 -9.85 -1.06
N PHE A 63 -0.37 -9.28 0.13
CA PHE A 63 -0.14 -10.04 1.35
C PHE A 63 -0.88 -9.42 2.53
N HIS A 64 -0.99 -10.17 3.62
CA HIS A 64 -1.59 -9.73 4.85
C HIS A 64 -0.50 -9.50 5.90
N TYR A 65 -0.51 -8.32 6.52
CA TYR A 65 0.43 -7.97 7.60
C TYR A 65 0.31 -8.93 8.79
N ARG A 66 1.32 -8.96 9.64
CA ARG A 66 1.25 -9.71 10.91
C ARG A 66 -0.05 -9.40 11.65
N GLY A 67 -0.70 -10.43 12.17
CA GLY A 67 -1.94 -10.30 12.93
C GLY A 67 -3.18 -9.96 12.11
N SER A 68 -3.13 -10.00 10.77
CA SER A 68 -4.31 -9.79 9.92
C SER A 68 -4.58 -10.97 9.00
N TRP A 69 -5.86 -11.30 8.79
CA TRP A 69 -6.37 -12.21 7.76
C TRP A 69 -5.64 -13.55 7.63
N GLY A 70 -5.30 -14.18 8.76
CA GLY A 70 -4.66 -15.51 8.81
C GLY A 70 -3.12 -15.46 8.82
N SER A 71 -2.50 -14.32 8.63
CA SER A 71 -1.07 -14.13 8.91
C SER A 71 -0.80 -14.28 10.41
N GLY A 72 0.34 -14.86 10.77
CA GLY A 72 0.74 -15.08 12.15
C GLY A 72 1.11 -13.81 12.90
N GLY A 73 1.34 -13.93 14.21
CA GLY A 73 1.75 -12.82 15.07
C GLY A 73 0.62 -11.88 15.50
N GLY A 74 1.01 -10.74 16.07
CA GLY A 74 0.10 -9.66 16.47
C GLY A 74 0.21 -8.47 15.52
N TYR A 75 -0.93 -7.81 15.25
CA TYR A 75 -0.97 -6.61 14.44
C TYR A 75 -0.36 -5.43 15.19
N SER A 76 0.41 -4.64 14.47
CA SER A 76 0.93 -3.37 14.96
C SER A 76 1.22 -2.43 13.80
N LEU A 77 0.79 -1.18 13.91
CA LEU A 77 1.10 -0.14 12.91
C LEU A 77 2.61 0.11 12.78
N HIS A 78 3.37 -0.12 13.85
CA HIS A 78 4.83 0.05 13.85
C HIS A 78 5.57 -1.08 13.12
N ASN A 79 4.89 -2.20 12.85
CA ASN A 79 5.49 -3.36 12.20
C ASN A 79 5.27 -3.37 10.67
N LEU A 80 4.42 -2.49 10.14
CA LEU A 80 3.99 -2.56 8.72
C LEU A 80 5.18 -2.43 7.75
N VAL A 81 6.11 -1.52 8.03
CA VAL A 81 7.31 -1.33 7.20
C VAL A 81 8.22 -2.55 7.21
N ASP A 82 8.34 -3.24 8.35
CA ASP A 82 9.13 -4.47 8.45
C ASP A 82 8.49 -5.61 7.65
N ASP A 83 7.17 -5.69 7.65
CA ASP A 83 6.44 -6.68 6.85
C ASP A 83 6.57 -6.41 5.35
N VAL A 84 6.58 -5.13 4.94
CA VAL A 84 6.88 -4.74 3.55
C VAL A 84 8.32 -5.14 3.18
N ARG A 85 9.29 -4.93 4.07
CA ARG A 85 10.68 -5.36 3.83
C ARG A 85 10.76 -6.86 3.61
N ALA A 86 10.11 -7.66 4.45
CA ALA A 86 10.06 -9.12 4.29
C ALA A 86 9.37 -9.54 2.97
N ALA A 87 8.28 -8.86 2.58
CA ALA A 87 7.63 -9.07 1.30
C ALA A 87 8.54 -8.73 0.12
N THR A 88 9.31 -7.66 0.22
CA THR A 88 10.28 -7.22 -0.79
C THR A 88 11.41 -8.24 -0.94
N GLU A 89 11.98 -8.73 0.16
CA GLU A 89 13.00 -9.79 0.14
C GLU A 89 12.46 -11.06 -0.52
N TRP A 90 11.24 -11.47 -0.19
CA TRP A 90 10.62 -12.63 -0.82
C TRP A 90 10.40 -12.43 -2.31
N VAL A 91 9.85 -11.28 -2.73
CA VAL A 91 9.57 -10.98 -4.15
C VAL A 91 10.85 -11.03 -4.98
N THR A 92 11.94 -10.47 -4.50
CA THR A 92 13.21 -10.42 -5.23
C THR A 92 13.87 -11.78 -5.43
N THR A 93 13.45 -12.83 -4.70
CA THR A 93 13.91 -14.20 -4.94
C THR A 93 13.17 -14.89 -6.09
N GLN A 94 12.08 -14.31 -6.61
CA GLN A 94 11.27 -14.96 -7.62
C GLN A 94 11.89 -14.80 -9.01
N PRO A 95 12.10 -15.90 -9.78
CA PRO A 95 12.78 -15.83 -11.09
C PRO A 95 12.07 -14.97 -12.15
N CYS A 96 10.75 -14.76 -11.99
CA CYS A 96 9.94 -13.94 -12.91
C CYS A 96 9.91 -12.46 -12.54
N VAL A 97 10.61 -12.03 -11.50
CA VAL A 97 10.63 -10.65 -10.99
C VAL A 97 11.86 -9.91 -11.49
N ASP A 98 11.64 -8.74 -12.06
CA ASP A 98 12.69 -7.76 -12.35
C ASP A 98 12.92 -6.92 -11.08
N GLY A 99 14.01 -7.22 -10.40
CA GLY A 99 14.36 -6.57 -9.12
C GLY A 99 14.69 -5.08 -9.22
N ASP A 100 14.98 -4.58 -10.41
CA ASP A 100 15.26 -3.16 -10.66
C ASP A 100 13.98 -2.35 -10.93
N ARG A 101 12.84 -3.02 -11.09
CA ARG A 101 11.53 -2.40 -11.36
C ARG A 101 10.48 -2.81 -10.33
N LEU A 102 10.74 -2.42 -9.08
CA LEU A 102 9.81 -2.65 -7.96
C LEU A 102 9.03 -1.37 -7.63
N VAL A 103 7.74 -1.52 -7.41
CA VAL A 103 6.82 -0.43 -7.06
C VAL A 103 5.99 -0.84 -5.85
N LEU A 104 5.77 0.10 -4.92
CA LEU A 104 4.76 -0.05 -3.87
C LEU A 104 3.48 0.66 -4.29
N VAL A 105 2.36 0.00 -4.08
CA VAL A 105 1.02 0.57 -4.22
C VAL A 105 0.25 0.29 -2.94
N GLY A 106 -0.37 1.29 -2.34
CA GLY A 106 -1.12 1.05 -1.10
C GLY A 106 -2.26 2.03 -0.87
N SER A 107 -3.27 1.60 -0.10
CA SER A 107 -4.44 2.39 0.23
C SER A 107 -4.52 2.69 1.73
N SER A 108 -5.00 3.89 2.10
CA SER A 108 -5.21 4.27 3.50
C SER A 108 -3.91 4.18 4.32
N ILE A 109 -3.90 3.38 5.40
CA ILE A 109 -2.67 3.07 6.16
C ILE A 109 -1.65 2.30 5.31
N GLY A 110 -2.08 1.51 4.31
CA GLY A 110 -1.18 0.92 3.33
C GLY A 110 -0.54 1.97 2.42
N GLY A 111 -1.25 3.06 2.12
CA GLY A 111 -0.71 4.22 1.42
C GLY A 111 0.33 4.98 2.24
N TYR A 112 0.09 5.17 3.54
CA TYR A 112 1.09 5.65 4.49
C TYR A 112 2.33 4.74 4.47
N THR A 113 2.11 3.43 4.59
CA THR A 113 3.18 2.43 4.61
C THR A 113 3.98 2.41 3.31
N THR A 114 3.31 2.63 2.16
CA THR A 114 3.96 2.82 0.84
C THR A 114 4.97 3.97 0.88
N LEU A 115 4.58 5.12 1.41
CA LEU A 115 5.45 6.29 1.49
C LEU A 115 6.57 6.07 2.52
N ALA A 116 6.26 5.52 3.70
CA ALA A 116 7.23 5.27 4.75
C ALA A 116 8.28 4.21 4.36
N ALA A 117 7.85 3.08 3.79
CA ALA A 117 8.76 2.04 3.31
C ALA A 117 9.57 2.52 2.11
N GLY A 118 8.92 3.24 1.17
CA GLY A 118 9.58 3.81 0.02
C GLY A 118 10.63 4.87 0.38
N ALA A 119 10.43 5.65 1.42
CA ALA A 119 11.43 6.60 1.92
C ALA A 119 12.70 5.89 2.42
N GLY A 120 12.54 4.72 3.06
CA GLY A 120 13.63 3.96 3.64
C GLY A 120 14.33 2.98 2.71
N ASP A 121 13.82 2.74 1.48
CA ASP A 121 14.35 1.71 0.56
C ASP A 121 14.53 2.27 -0.85
N SER A 122 15.77 2.29 -1.32
CA SER A 122 16.14 2.83 -2.64
C SER A 122 15.69 1.94 -3.81
N ARG A 123 15.35 0.69 -3.58
CA ARG A 123 14.83 -0.23 -4.61
C ARG A 123 13.52 0.26 -5.20
N PHE A 124 12.71 0.99 -4.41
CA PHE A 124 11.47 1.59 -4.87
C PHE A 124 11.72 2.98 -5.45
N THR A 125 11.69 3.10 -6.77
CA THR A 125 11.83 4.38 -7.48
C THR A 125 10.49 5.05 -7.76
N ALA A 126 9.40 4.29 -7.68
CA ALA A 126 8.03 4.75 -7.90
C ALA A 126 7.08 4.23 -6.80
N LEU A 127 6.14 5.07 -6.41
CA LEU A 127 5.19 4.82 -5.32
C LEU A 127 3.80 5.29 -5.73
N VAL A 128 2.76 4.49 -5.44
CA VAL A 128 1.35 4.89 -5.64
C VAL A 128 0.63 4.85 -4.30
N SER A 129 0.04 5.96 -3.91
CA SER A 129 -0.68 6.08 -2.64
C SER A 129 -2.13 6.49 -2.87
N LEU A 130 -3.05 5.64 -2.43
CA LEU A 130 -4.49 5.77 -2.60
C LEU A 130 -5.10 6.22 -1.27
N CYS A 131 -5.67 7.43 -1.21
CA CYS A 131 -6.22 8.02 0.01
C CYS A 131 -5.35 7.74 1.26
N PRO A 132 -4.03 8.07 1.25
CA PRO A 132 -3.15 7.72 2.36
C PRO A 132 -3.38 8.57 3.61
N LEU A 133 -3.15 8.00 4.78
CA LEU A 133 -2.89 8.80 5.97
C LEU A 133 -1.57 9.58 5.77
N ILE A 134 -1.58 10.90 5.92
CA ILE A 134 -0.38 11.74 5.80
C ILE A 134 0.12 12.21 7.17
N ASN A 135 -0.81 12.61 8.01
CA ASN A 135 -0.49 13.11 9.34
C ASN A 135 -1.54 12.64 10.36
N PRO A 136 -1.19 11.73 11.28
CA PRO A 136 -2.12 11.23 12.28
C PRO A 136 -2.63 12.31 13.24
N ALA A 137 -1.90 13.39 13.45
CA ALA A 137 -2.33 14.49 14.32
C ALA A 137 -3.51 15.29 13.74
N THR A 138 -3.64 15.35 12.42
CA THR A 138 -4.75 16.03 11.73
C THR A 138 -5.89 15.09 11.31
N ALA A 139 -5.68 13.79 11.44
CA ALA A 139 -6.66 12.75 11.11
C ALA A 139 -6.67 11.67 12.21
N PRO A 140 -7.19 11.99 13.41
CA PRO A 140 -7.20 11.06 14.52
C PRO A 140 -8.15 9.87 14.26
N LEU A 141 -7.73 8.68 14.66
CA LEU A 141 -8.58 7.49 14.59
C LEU A 141 -9.69 7.59 15.64
N SER A 142 -10.95 7.61 15.22
CA SER A 142 -12.09 7.64 16.12
C SER A 142 -12.16 6.37 17.00
N ALA A 143 -12.76 6.47 18.19
CA ALA A 143 -12.94 5.31 19.06
C ALA A 143 -13.75 4.22 18.36
N LYS A 144 -14.82 4.61 17.65
CA LYS A 144 -15.65 3.67 16.88
C LYS A 144 -14.83 2.91 15.84
N ASN A 145 -14.06 3.62 15.01
CA ASN A 145 -13.23 2.96 13.98
C ASN A 145 -12.13 2.10 14.62
N ALA A 146 -11.57 2.52 15.75
CA ALA A 146 -10.57 1.73 16.47
C ALA A 146 -11.15 0.41 16.99
N ASP A 147 -12.37 0.44 17.56
CA ASP A 147 -13.09 -0.77 18.01
C ASP A 147 -13.42 -1.69 16.83
N ASP A 148 -14.01 -1.13 15.77
CA ASP A 148 -14.36 -1.89 14.56
C ASP A 148 -13.11 -2.55 13.95
N PHE A 149 -12.01 -1.83 13.81
CA PHE A 149 -10.78 -2.34 13.20
C PHE A 149 -10.08 -3.38 14.10
N ALA A 150 -9.93 -3.08 15.40
CA ALA A 150 -9.28 -4.00 16.32
C ALA A 150 -10.02 -5.34 16.43
N SER A 151 -11.36 -5.34 16.28
CA SER A 151 -12.17 -6.57 16.31
C SER A 151 -11.82 -7.57 15.19
N MET A 152 -11.22 -7.10 14.09
CA MET A 152 -10.83 -7.90 12.91
C MET A 152 -9.33 -8.24 12.90
N LEU A 153 -8.58 -7.79 13.90
CA LEU A 153 -7.12 -7.92 13.96
C LEU A 153 -6.72 -8.76 15.17
N ASN A 154 -5.64 -9.50 15.05
CA ASN A 154 -5.13 -10.33 16.14
C ASN A 154 -4.10 -9.57 16.98
N GLY A 155 -4.19 -9.69 18.32
CA GLY A 155 -3.15 -9.24 19.24
C GLY A 155 -3.07 -7.72 19.46
N ILE A 156 -4.09 -6.97 19.06
CA ILE A 156 -4.18 -5.52 19.32
C ILE A 156 -5.56 -5.16 19.89
N THR A 157 -5.59 -4.21 20.82
CA THR A 157 -6.84 -3.61 21.33
C THR A 157 -7.12 -2.28 20.64
N ALA A 158 -8.36 -1.80 20.69
CA ALA A 158 -8.74 -0.49 20.16
C ALA A 158 -7.90 0.66 20.76
N VAL A 159 -7.70 0.62 22.09
CA VAL A 159 -6.87 1.61 22.81
C VAL A 159 -5.44 1.60 22.30
N GLU A 160 -4.86 0.42 22.14
CA GLU A 160 -3.48 0.31 21.64
C GLU A 160 -3.39 0.75 20.17
N LEU A 161 -4.38 0.41 19.32
CA LEU A 161 -4.43 0.85 17.93
C LEU A 161 -4.48 2.39 17.83
N GLN A 162 -5.33 3.04 18.65
CA GLN A 162 -5.37 4.50 18.72
C GLN A 162 -4.05 5.11 19.20
N ARG A 163 -3.44 4.52 20.23
CA ARG A 163 -2.13 4.97 20.73
C ARG A 163 -1.06 4.86 19.65
N GLN A 164 -0.98 3.74 18.94
CA GLN A 164 -0.02 3.55 17.85
C GLN A 164 -0.29 4.52 16.70
N TRP A 165 -1.57 4.76 16.36
CA TRP A 165 -1.94 5.72 15.32
C TRP A 165 -1.36 7.11 15.62
N THR A 166 -1.53 7.61 16.84
CA THR A 166 -1.04 8.95 17.21
C THR A 166 0.49 9.06 17.28
N THR A 167 1.20 7.94 17.37
CA THR A 167 2.67 7.90 17.43
C THR A 167 3.33 7.68 16.07
N LEU A 168 2.57 7.46 15.00
CA LEU A 168 3.13 7.41 13.65
C LEU A 168 3.71 8.79 13.26
N PRO A 169 4.92 8.84 12.72
CA PRO A 169 5.48 10.09 12.24
C PRO A 169 4.70 10.62 11.02
N PRO A 170 4.52 11.94 10.87
CA PRO A 170 3.91 12.49 9.68
C PRO A 170 4.79 12.24 8.44
N VAL A 171 4.18 11.95 7.30
CA VAL A 171 4.90 11.66 6.04
C VAL A 171 5.75 12.84 5.58
N THR A 172 5.35 14.08 5.89
CA THR A 172 6.14 15.30 5.59
C THR A 172 7.52 15.28 6.23
N GLY A 173 7.72 14.57 7.36
CA GLY A 173 9.03 14.35 7.96
C GLY A 173 9.97 13.48 7.13
N MET A 174 9.44 12.77 6.13
CA MET A 174 10.20 11.91 5.21
C MET A 174 10.38 12.56 3.82
N ALA A 175 10.03 13.85 3.66
CA ALA A 175 10.01 14.50 2.35
C ALA A 175 11.38 14.49 1.66
N ALA A 176 12.47 14.66 2.41
CA ALA A 176 13.82 14.63 1.85
C ALA A 176 14.16 13.29 1.18
N GLN A 177 13.76 12.17 1.79
CA GLN A 177 13.97 10.81 1.26
C GLN A 177 13.02 10.49 0.10
N LEU A 178 11.87 11.13 0.03
CA LEU A 178 10.86 10.96 -1.01
C LEU A 178 11.07 11.85 -2.24
N ALA A 179 11.83 12.94 -2.12
CA ALA A 179 11.97 13.98 -3.15
C ALA A 179 12.50 13.47 -4.50
N GLY A 180 13.29 12.39 -4.51
CA GLY A 180 13.82 11.77 -5.74
C GLY A 180 12.95 10.68 -6.35
N LYS A 181 11.79 10.37 -5.74
CA LYS A 181 10.92 9.28 -6.17
C LYS A 181 9.77 9.78 -7.03
N ARG A 182 9.33 8.95 -7.96
CA ARG A 182 8.10 9.19 -8.73
C ARG A 182 6.91 8.79 -7.86
N ILE A 183 6.09 9.75 -7.48
CA ILE A 183 4.95 9.51 -6.58
C ILE A 183 3.65 9.84 -7.32
N PHE A 184 2.71 8.90 -7.29
CA PHE A 184 1.34 9.08 -7.73
C PHE A 184 0.40 9.05 -6.52
N LEU A 185 -0.16 10.19 -6.18
CA LEU A 185 -1.17 10.35 -5.15
C LEU A 185 -2.55 10.33 -5.81
N VAL A 186 -3.42 9.44 -5.38
CA VAL A 186 -4.80 9.36 -5.86
C VAL A 186 -5.75 9.53 -4.68
N THR A 187 -6.71 10.45 -4.79
CA THR A 187 -7.61 10.79 -3.68
C THR A 187 -9.06 10.93 -4.14
N GLY A 188 -10.00 10.65 -3.24
CA GLY A 188 -11.41 10.92 -3.40
C GLY A 188 -11.78 12.23 -2.69
N ASP A 189 -12.63 13.07 -3.33
CA ASP A 189 -13.07 14.32 -2.72
C ASP A 189 -14.25 14.12 -1.74
N GLN A 190 -14.89 12.94 -1.77
CA GLN A 190 -15.93 12.53 -0.82
C GLN A 190 -15.38 11.53 0.23
N ASP A 191 -14.06 11.50 0.41
CA ASP A 191 -13.41 10.66 1.41
C ASP A 191 -13.84 11.11 2.81
N GLU A 192 -14.54 10.23 3.52
CA GLU A 192 -15.09 10.47 4.86
C GLU A 192 -14.04 10.42 5.99
N LEU A 193 -12.82 9.93 5.67
CA LEU A 193 -11.71 9.84 6.63
C LEU A 193 -10.69 10.95 6.43
N PHE A 194 -10.38 11.31 5.19
CA PHE A 194 -9.32 12.26 4.86
C PHE A 194 -9.80 13.28 3.82
N SER A 195 -10.08 14.50 4.27
CA SER A 195 -10.47 15.60 3.37
C SER A 195 -9.31 15.99 2.43
N PRO A 196 -9.59 16.68 1.31
CA PRO A 196 -8.54 17.15 0.40
C PRO A 196 -7.45 18.02 1.06
N GLU A 197 -7.78 18.74 2.12
CA GLU A 197 -6.85 19.57 2.90
C GLU A 197 -5.80 18.73 3.62
N HIS A 198 -6.12 17.47 3.96
CA HIS A 198 -5.20 16.54 4.60
C HIS A 198 -3.91 16.33 3.78
N TYR A 199 -4.01 16.44 2.45
CA TYR A 199 -2.90 16.20 1.52
C TYR A 199 -2.04 17.43 1.24
N GLN A 200 -2.52 18.64 1.52
CA GLN A 200 -1.85 19.89 1.19
C GLN A 200 -0.42 20.01 1.76
N PRO A 201 -0.15 19.62 3.03
CA PRO A 201 1.22 19.68 3.55
C PRO A 201 2.21 18.78 2.78
N LEU A 202 1.75 17.60 2.31
CA LEU A 202 2.58 16.71 1.51
C LEU A 202 2.86 17.29 0.12
N LEU A 203 1.84 17.84 -0.53
CA LEU A 203 1.96 18.49 -1.85
C LEU A 203 2.88 19.70 -1.82
N ALA A 204 2.82 20.47 -0.73
CA ALA A 204 3.72 21.61 -0.52
C ALA A 204 5.18 21.16 -0.31
N ALA A 205 5.40 20.05 0.42
CA ALA A 205 6.72 19.50 0.67
C ALA A 205 7.33 18.79 -0.55
N LEU A 206 6.47 18.24 -1.42
CA LEU A 206 6.85 17.45 -2.61
C LEU A 206 6.09 17.93 -3.85
N PRO A 207 6.48 19.07 -4.45
CA PRO A 207 5.71 19.70 -5.54
C PRO A 207 5.67 18.89 -6.84
N ASN A 208 6.50 17.85 -6.97
CA ASN A 208 6.56 16.99 -8.15
C ASN A 208 5.65 15.74 -8.05
N ILE A 209 4.84 15.63 -6.99
CA ILE A 209 3.85 14.54 -6.88
C ILE A 209 2.83 14.69 -8.03
N ALA A 210 2.62 13.60 -8.77
CA ALA A 210 1.47 13.49 -9.67
C ALA A 210 0.23 13.25 -8.81
N TRP A 211 -0.67 14.24 -8.73
CA TRP A 211 -1.90 14.15 -7.94
C TRP A 211 -3.12 14.01 -8.83
N HIS A 212 -3.87 12.94 -8.63
CA HIS A 212 -5.14 12.69 -9.32
C HIS A 212 -6.29 12.66 -8.31
N ARG A 213 -7.34 13.42 -8.57
CA ARG A 213 -8.51 13.52 -7.72
C ARG A 213 -9.74 12.95 -8.43
N PHE A 214 -10.53 12.19 -7.70
CA PHE A 214 -11.84 11.72 -8.12
C PHE A 214 -12.93 12.49 -7.34
N PRO A 215 -13.66 13.44 -7.95
CA PRO A 215 -14.58 14.32 -7.23
C PRO A 215 -15.74 13.58 -6.53
N GLU A 216 -16.12 12.41 -7.02
CA GLU A 216 -17.25 11.63 -6.48
C GLU A 216 -16.81 10.40 -5.69
N ALA A 217 -15.50 10.21 -5.47
CA ALA A 217 -15.00 9.02 -4.80
C ALA A 217 -15.00 9.19 -3.27
N ASP A 218 -15.47 8.14 -2.60
CA ASP A 218 -15.28 7.90 -1.17
C ASP A 218 -13.86 7.36 -0.87
N HIS A 219 -13.57 7.05 0.38
CA HIS A 219 -12.27 6.51 0.82
C HIS A 219 -11.85 5.23 0.10
N SER A 220 -12.80 4.38 -0.29
CA SER A 220 -12.57 3.09 -0.95
C SER A 220 -12.74 3.13 -2.46
N PHE A 221 -13.03 4.31 -3.03
CA PHE A 221 -13.33 4.50 -4.45
C PHE A 221 -14.49 3.63 -4.94
N THR A 222 -15.50 3.43 -4.12
CA THR A 222 -16.59 2.47 -4.36
C THR A 222 -17.30 2.72 -5.69
N THR A 223 -17.53 3.98 -6.04
CA THR A 223 -18.27 4.39 -7.24
C THR A 223 -17.40 4.45 -8.50
N CYS A 224 -16.08 4.46 -8.38
CA CYS A 224 -15.16 4.71 -9.50
C CYS A 224 -14.01 3.68 -9.60
N ARG A 225 -14.21 2.45 -9.11
CA ARG A 225 -13.17 1.39 -9.11
C ARG A 225 -12.51 1.17 -10.46
N LYS A 226 -13.29 1.14 -11.55
CA LYS A 226 -12.73 0.94 -12.90
C LYS A 226 -11.81 2.09 -13.31
N GLN A 227 -12.24 3.31 -13.03
CA GLN A 227 -11.45 4.53 -13.35
C GLN A 227 -10.16 4.56 -12.51
N LEU A 228 -10.22 4.20 -11.22
CA LEU A 228 -9.05 4.07 -10.36
C LEU A 228 -8.05 3.07 -10.94
N VAL A 229 -8.51 1.86 -11.26
CA VAL A 229 -7.68 0.79 -11.82
C VAL A 229 -7.01 1.27 -13.11
N THR A 230 -7.78 1.88 -14.01
CA THR A 230 -7.24 2.45 -15.26
C THR A 230 -6.18 3.51 -14.98
N ALA A 231 -6.45 4.47 -14.10
CA ALA A 231 -5.51 5.56 -13.79
C ALA A 231 -4.18 5.04 -13.22
N VAL A 232 -4.24 4.04 -12.33
CA VAL A 232 -3.03 3.44 -11.73
C VAL A 232 -2.25 2.63 -12.76
N VAL A 233 -2.90 1.76 -13.53
CA VAL A 233 -2.26 0.95 -14.57
C VAL A 233 -1.62 1.84 -15.65
N ASP A 234 -2.33 2.85 -16.13
CA ASP A 234 -1.83 3.81 -17.11
C ASP A 234 -0.62 4.59 -16.61
N TRP A 235 -0.62 4.97 -15.33
CA TRP A 235 0.52 5.67 -14.74
C TRP A 235 1.74 4.76 -14.65
N LEU A 236 1.56 3.51 -14.19
CA LEU A 236 2.63 2.53 -14.06
C LEU A 236 3.22 2.12 -15.40
N THR A 237 2.41 2.00 -16.45
CA THR A 237 2.90 1.63 -17.80
C THR A 237 3.72 2.73 -18.47
N ARG A 238 3.71 3.95 -17.94
CA ARG A 238 4.55 5.07 -18.39
C ARG A 238 5.86 5.23 -17.60
N LEU A 239 6.13 4.35 -16.64
CA LEU A 239 7.39 4.31 -15.90
C LEU A 239 8.54 3.76 -16.74
#